data_bad52375e02d95b9ea375686b4ee0227
#
_entry.id   bad52375e02d95b9ea375686b4ee0227
#
_cell.length_a   1.000
_cell.length_b   1.000
_cell.length_c   1.000
_cell.angle_alpha   90.00
_cell.angle_beta   90.00
_cell.angle_gamma   90.00
#
_symmetry.space_group_name_H-M   'P 1'
#
loop_
_entity.id
_entity.type
_entity.pdbx_description
1 polymer ?
#
loop_
_entity_poly.entity_id
_entity_poly.type
_entity_poly.pdbx_seq_one_letter_code
_entity_poly.pdbx_strand_id
1 'polypeptide(L)'
;LQGLPDIERIASRIALGTVRPKELAALRDALPLVGELNAEIASREETWFGMTAKTLSLPAEIFSNLEAALLPEPATLLREGDVIRSDFNEELGLLRQMRDNTGQFLLDLEKREREKTGLTSLRVEYNRVHGFYIEVSKGQAASVPVEYHRRQTLKNTERFITPELKNYEDQALSSKERSAALEKELYDGLVASLAGHVPALM
;
A
#
# COMPACT_ATOMS: atom_id res chain seq x y z
N LEU A 1 0.43 29.61 -12.43
CA LEU A 1 -0.39 28.44 -12.80
C LEU A 1 0.41 27.27 -13.43
N GLN A 2 1.73 27.35 -13.53
CA GLN A 2 2.56 26.23 -13.94
C GLN A 2 2.55 25.16 -12.82
N GLY A 3 2.09 23.95 -13.15
CA GLY A 3 2.08 22.82 -12.21
C GLY A 3 0.70 22.43 -11.64
N LEU A 4 -0.35 23.19 -11.90
CA LEU A 4 -1.70 22.77 -11.52
C LEU A 4 -2.17 21.62 -12.45
N PRO A 5 -2.72 20.53 -11.88
CA PRO A 5 -3.33 19.48 -12.69
C PRO A 5 -4.65 19.96 -13.31
N ASP A 6 -5.13 19.22 -14.26
CA ASP A 6 -6.47 19.41 -14.84
C ASP A 6 -7.53 18.96 -13.81
N ILE A 7 -7.93 19.90 -12.93
CA ILE A 7 -8.85 19.63 -11.81
C ILE A 7 -10.23 19.22 -12.34
N GLU A 8 -10.73 19.85 -13.41
CA GLU A 8 -12.03 19.55 -13.99
C GLU A 8 -12.08 18.09 -14.51
N ARG A 9 -11.02 17.64 -15.18
CA ARG A 9 -10.90 16.26 -15.62
C ARG A 9 -10.84 15.28 -14.46
N ILE A 10 -10.14 15.65 -13.36
CA ILE A 10 -10.08 14.82 -12.14
C ILE A 10 -11.46 14.76 -11.49
N ALA A 11 -12.15 15.89 -11.35
CA ALA A 11 -13.51 15.98 -10.81
C ALA A 11 -14.49 15.10 -11.59
N SER A 12 -14.44 15.15 -12.92
CA SER A 12 -15.25 14.28 -13.79
C SER A 12 -14.97 12.80 -13.55
N ARG A 13 -13.72 12.42 -13.31
CA ARG A 13 -13.34 11.02 -13.00
C ARG A 13 -13.76 10.60 -11.59
N ILE A 14 -13.76 11.52 -10.63
CA ILE A 14 -14.31 11.26 -9.29
C ILE A 14 -15.80 10.96 -9.41
N ALA A 15 -16.55 11.80 -10.14
CA ALA A 15 -17.99 11.59 -10.37
C ALA A 15 -18.30 10.23 -11.03
N LEU A 16 -17.42 9.75 -11.91
CA LEU A 16 -17.54 8.46 -12.59
C LEU A 16 -16.95 7.27 -11.81
N GLY A 17 -16.33 7.49 -10.66
CA GLY A 17 -15.63 6.44 -9.90
C GLY A 17 -14.40 5.84 -10.62
N THR A 18 -13.82 6.57 -11.58
CA THR A 18 -12.71 6.07 -12.42
C THR A 18 -11.39 6.79 -12.18
N VAL A 19 -11.34 7.67 -11.20
CA VAL A 19 -10.14 8.42 -10.82
C VAL A 19 -9.03 7.48 -10.33
N ARG A 20 -7.80 7.80 -10.66
CA ARG A 20 -6.62 7.01 -10.26
C ARG A 20 -5.95 7.60 -9.02
N PRO A 21 -5.22 6.78 -8.22
CA PRO A 21 -4.55 7.26 -7.01
C PRO A 21 -3.64 8.48 -7.24
N LYS A 22 -2.83 8.48 -8.28
CA LYS A 22 -1.95 9.61 -8.62
C LYS A 22 -2.71 10.87 -9.03
N GLU A 23 -3.91 10.74 -9.59
CA GLU A 23 -4.75 11.89 -9.92
C GLU A 23 -5.34 12.52 -8.65
N LEU A 24 -5.75 11.69 -7.68
CA LEU A 24 -6.16 12.20 -6.36
C LEU A 24 -5.01 12.83 -5.59
N ALA A 25 -3.80 12.26 -5.65
CA ALA A 25 -2.63 12.87 -5.06
C ALA A 25 -2.29 14.23 -5.73
N ALA A 26 -2.36 14.31 -7.06
CA ALA A 26 -2.16 15.57 -7.77
C ALA A 26 -3.23 16.62 -7.39
N LEU A 27 -4.48 16.20 -7.19
CA LEU A 27 -5.53 17.07 -6.67
C LEU A 27 -5.18 17.55 -5.26
N ARG A 28 -4.85 16.64 -4.33
CA ARG A 28 -4.43 16.98 -2.96
C ARG A 28 -3.34 18.07 -2.97
N ASP A 29 -2.29 17.86 -3.76
CA ASP A 29 -1.12 18.74 -3.80
C ASP A 29 -1.43 20.10 -4.44
N ALA A 30 -2.46 20.17 -5.28
CA ALA A 30 -2.93 21.41 -5.89
C ALA A 30 -3.84 22.27 -5.00
N LEU A 31 -4.58 21.65 -4.06
CA LEU A 31 -5.58 22.36 -3.25
C LEU A 31 -5.00 23.49 -2.40
N PRO A 32 -3.82 23.37 -1.75
CA PRO A 32 -3.18 24.48 -1.05
C PRO A 32 -2.88 25.66 -1.97
N LEU A 33 -2.40 25.41 -3.19
CA LEU A 33 -2.09 26.46 -4.18
C LEU A 33 -3.36 27.20 -4.63
N VAL A 34 -4.48 26.48 -4.77
CA VAL A 34 -5.78 27.10 -5.05
C VAL A 34 -6.22 27.95 -3.88
N GLY A 35 -6.00 27.51 -2.64
CA GLY A 35 -6.28 28.28 -1.43
C GLY A 35 -5.46 29.59 -1.34
N GLU A 36 -4.16 29.53 -1.64
CA GLU A 36 -3.28 30.70 -1.69
C GLU A 36 -3.74 31.69 -2.77
N LEU A 37 -4.06 31.19 -3.97
CA LEU A 37 -4.59 32.01 -5.05
C LEU A 37 -5.92 32.67 -4.65
N ASN A 38 -6.80 31.93 -4.00
CA ASN A 38 -8.07 32.46 -3.51
C ASN A 38 -7.85 33.58 -2.48
N ALA A 39 -6.92 33.39 -1.54
CA ALA A 39 -6.58 34.42 -0.54
C ALA A 39 -6.02 35.68 -1.19
N GLU A 40 -5.14 35.57 -2.19
CA GLU A 40 -4.60 36.66 -2.97
C GLU A 40 -5.69 37.43 -3.72
N ILE A 41 -6.61 36.72 -4.37
CA ILE A 41 -7.75 37.33 -5.08
C ILE A 41 -8.71 38.01 -4.11
N ALA A 42 -8.99 37.41 -2.96
CA ALA A 42 -9.91 37.93 -1.95
C ALA A 42 -9.34 39.23 -1.28
N SER A 43 -8.02 39.42 -1.25
CA SER A 43 -7.37 40.60 -0.70
C SER A 43 -7.55 41.86 -1.57
N ARG A 44 -8.05 41.72 -2.80
CA ARG A 44 -8.26 42.84 -3.74
C ARG A 44 -9.62 43.51 -3.53
N GLU A 45 -9.65 44.80 -3.50
CA GLU A 45 -10.87 45.59 -3.17
C GLU A 45 -11.94 45.64 -4.28
N GLU A 46 -11.61 45.19 -5.51
CA GLU A 46 -12.55 45.27 -6.63
C GLU A 46 -13.65 44.17 -6.51
N THR A 47 -14.89 44.58 -6.71
CA THR A 47 -16.10 43.77 -6.47
C THR A 47 -16.11 42.44 -7.23
N TRP A 48 -15.57 42.39 -8.48
CA TRP A 48 -15.53 41.17 -9.27
C TRP A 48 -14.51 40.15 -8.74
N PHE A 49 -13.41 40.58 -8.11
CA PHE A 49 -12.47 39.71 -7.42
C PHE A 49 -13.13 39.01 -6.24
N GLY A 50 -13.97 39.67 -5.48
CA GLY A 50 -14.71 39.08 -4.38
C GLY A 50 -15.71 38.01 -4.84
N MET A 51 -16.32 38.20 -6.00
CA MET A 51 -17.19 37.15 -6.61
C MET A 51 -16.36 35.92 -7.07
N THR A 52 -15.21 36.17 -7.71
CA THR A 52 -14.30 35.11 -8.16
C THR A 52 -13.73 34.30 -6.98
N ALA A 53 -13.34 34.98 -5.89
CA ALA A 53 -12.85 34.36 -4.67
C ALA A 53 -13.88 33.40 -4.05
N LYS A 54 -15.17 33.76 -4.05
CA LYS A 54 -16.25 32.88 -3.57
C LYS A 54 -16.40 31.63 -4.43
N THR A 55 -16.21 31.73 -5.74
CA THR A 55 -16.29 30.60 -6.67
C THR A 55 -15.08 29.65 -6.52
N LEU A 56 -13.90 30.18 -6.14
CA LEU A 56 -12.70 29.39 -5.90
C LEU A 56 -12.59 28.81 -4.47
N SER A 57 -13.62 29.02 -3.63
CA SER A 57 -13.62 28.51 -2.25
C SER A 57 -13.91 27.01 -2.25
N LEU A 58 -12.89 26.22 -1.99
CA LEU A 58 -13.01 24.77 -1.88
C LEU A 58 -13.23 24.35 -0.42
N PRO A 59 -14.09 23.33 -0.14
CA PRO A 59 -14.25 22.80 1.21
C PRO A 59 -12.90 22.23 1.74
N ALA A 60 -12.49 22.68 2.92
CA ALA A 60 -11.24 22.23 3.55
C ALA A 60 -11.22 20.72 3.80
N GLU A 61 -12.38 20.11 3.94
CA GLU A 61 -12.56 18.68 4.13
C GLU A 61 -12.00 17.84 2.97
N ILE A 62 -12.04 18.36 1.73
CA ILE A 62 -11.48 17.66 0.56
C ILE A 62 -9.98 17.43 0.77
N PHE A 63 -9.25 18.49 1.14
CA PHE A 63 -7.82 18.40 1.37
C PHE A 63 -7.50 17.49 2.56
N SER A 64 -8.14 17.72 3.71
CA SER A 64 -7.88 16.93 4.91
C SER A 64 -8.17 15.44 4.72
N ASN A 65 -9.23 15.07 4.01
CA ASN A 65 -9.56 13.69 3.71
C ASN A 65 -8.51 13.03 2.78
N LEU A 66 -8.09 13.74 1.74
CA LEU A 66 -7.05 13.25 0.83
C LEU A 66 -5.69 13.10 1.52
N GLU A 67 -5.30 14.08 2.34
CA GLU A 67 -4.04 14.07 3.08
C GLU A 67 -4.01 12.97 4.15
N ALA A 68 -5.11 12.77 4.87
CA ALA A 68 -5.22 11.71 5.87
C ALA A 68 -5.19 10.32 5.24
N ALA A 69 -5.82 10.14 4.08
CA ALA A 69 -6.01 8.81 3.50
C ALA A 69 -4.86 8.37 2.57
N LEU A 70 -4.33 9.27 1.75
CA LEU A 70 -3.37 8.89 0.70
C LEU A 70 -1.92 8.95 1.16
N LEU A 71 -1.12 8.00 0.70
CA LEU A 71 0.33 8.12 0.79
C LEU A 71 0.83 9.38 0.05
N PRO A 72 1.98 9.97 0.46
CA PRO A 72 2.57 11.10 -0.26
C PRO A 72 2.76 10.81 -1.76
N GLU A 73 3.30 9.63 -2.08
CA GLU A 73 3.51 9.13 -3.44
C GLU A 73 2.78 7.79 -3.61
N PRO A 74 1.47 7.79 -3.89
CA PRO A 74 0.74 6.54 -4.04
C PRO A 74 1.12 5.83 -5.34
N ALA A 75 0.93 4.51 -5.37
CA ALA A 75 1.09 3.71 -6.58
C ALA A 75 0.20 4.23 -7.72
N THR A 76 0.59 3.94 -8.96
CA THR A 76 -0.17 4.41 -10.14
C THR A 76 -1.52 3.72 -10.26
N LEU A 77 -1.56 2.43 -9.93
CA LEU A 77 -2.76 1.62 -9.99
C LEU A 77 -3.07 1.03 -8.62
N LEU A 78 -4.32 1.07 -8.22
CA LEU A 78 -4.78 0.55 -6.93
C LEU A 78 -4.41 -0.93 -6.70
N ARG A 79 -4.39 -1.75 -7.75
CA ARG A 79 -3.99 -3.16 -7.68
C ARG A 79 -2.51 -3.40 -7.31
N GLU A 80 -1.68 -2.37 -7.41
CA GLU A 80 -0.27 -2.44 -7.02
C GLU A 80 -0.11 -2.35 -5.50
N GLY A 81 -1.15 -1.87 -4.80
CA GLY A 81 -1.11 -1.58 -3.37
C GLY A 81 -0.38 -0.28 -3.07
N ASP A 82 -0.17 0.00 -1.78
CA ASP A 82 0.55 1.18 -1.30
C ASP A 82 -0.04 2.51 -1.84
N VAL A 83 -1.35 2.65 -1.69
CA VAL A 83 -2.13 3.84 -2.03
C VAL A 83 -2.62 4.56 -0.77
N ILE A 84 -3.23 3.83 0.14
CA ILE A 84 -3.77 4.34 1.40
C ILE A 84 -2.69 4.29 2.48
N ARG A 85 -2.64 5.27 3.37
CA ARG A 85 -1.73 5.32 4.52
C ARG A 85 -2.06 4.20 5.51
N SER A 86 -1.04 3.60 6.11
CA SER A 86 -1.22 2.52 7.09
C SER A 86 -1.85 3.00 8.41
N ASP A 87 -1.70 4.29 8.73
CA ASP A 87 -2.29 4.93 9.90
C ASP A 87 -3.73 5.42 9.67
N PHE A 88 -4.21 5.40 8.44
CA PHE A 88 -5.59 5.75 8.09
C PHE A 88 -6.61 4.69 8.57
N ASN A 89 -6.19 3.42 8.62
CA ASN A 89 -7.02 2.33 9.09
C ASN A 89 -6.16 1.33 9.88
N GLU A 90 -6.54 1.02 11.11
CA GLU A 90 -5.79 0.15 12.01
C GLU A 90 -5.62 -1.26 11.44
N GLU A 91 -6.67 -1.86 10.88
CA GLU A 91 -6.61 -3.21 10.30
C GLU A 91 -5.65 -3.24 9.09
N LEU A 92 -5.69 -2.23 8.23
CA LEU A 92 -4.76 -2.11 7.11
C LEU A 92 -3.31 -2.00 7.61
N GLY A 93 -3.08 -1.23 8.66
CA GLY A 93 -1.77 -1.11 9.31
C GLY A 93 -1.25 -2.45 9.81
N LEU A 94 -2.07 -3.22 10.54
CA LEU A 94 -1.70 -4.54 11.05
C LEU A 94 -1.40 -5.54 9.93
N LEU A 95 -2.22 -5.58 8.89
CA LEU A 95 -2.02 -6.47 7.74
C LEU A 95 -0.71 -6.17 7.00
N ARG A 96 -0.35 -4.89 6.86
CA ARG A 96 0.91 -4.47 6.24
C ARG A 96 2.12 -4.74 7.13
N GLN A 97 2.00 -4.53 8.42
CA GLN A 97 3.07 -4.85 9.37
C GLN A 97 3.49 -6.32 9.28
N MET A 98 2.53 -7.23 9.08
CA MET A 98 2.83 -8.65 8.86
C MET A 98 3.65 -8.88 7.58
N ARG A 99 3.34 -8.17 6.49
CA ARG A 99 4.13 -8.19 5.24
C ARG A 99 5.55 -7.69 5.48
N ASP A 100 5.68 -6.57 6.15
CA ASP A 100 6.95 -5.87 6.33
C ASP A 100 7.89 -6.62 7.30
N ASN A 101 7.32 -7.35 8.27
CA ASN A 101 8.07 -8.18 9.22
C ASN A 101 8.51 -9.53 8.63
N THR A 102 8.12 -9.87 7.41
CA THR A 102 8.46 -11.16 6.78
C THR A 102 9.98 -11.40 6.73
N GLY A 103 10.76 -10.38 6.37
CA GLY A 103 12.22 -10.50 6.31
C GLY A 103 12.84 -10.86 7.65
N GLN A 104 12.41 -10.21 8.73
CA GLN A 104 12.89 -10.48 10.08
C GLN A 104 12.48 -11.89 10.55
N PHE A 105 11.24 -12.28 10.31
CA PHE A 105 10.77 -13.62 10.62
C PHE A 105 11.63 -14.71 9.97
N LEU A 106 11.98 -14.58 8.68
CA LEU A 106 12.82 -15.55 7.99
C LEU A 106 14.22 -15.64 8.58
N LEU A 107 14.82 -14.50 8.93
CA LEU A 107 16.15 -14.46 9.56
C LEU A 107 16.13 -15.12 10.95
N ASP A 108 15.13 -14.84 11.77
CA ASP A 108 14.98 -15.40 13.10
C ASP A 108 14.72 -16.92 13.04
N LEU A 109 13.88 -17.36 12.11
CA LEU A 109 13.63 -18.77 11.85
C LEU A 109 14.90 -19.49 11.39
N GLU A 110 15.64 -18.91 10.44
CA GLU A 110 16.92 -19.47 9.95
C GLU A 110 17.91 -19.67 11.09
N LYS A 111 18.11 -18.64 11.91
CA LYS A 111 19.01 -18.71 13.06
C LYS A 111 18.60 -19.81 14.04
N ARG A 112 17.34 -19.83 14.43
CA ARG A 112 16.80 -20.82 15.36
C ARG A 112 16.89 -22.25 14.82
N GLU A 113 16.56 -22.46 13.55
CA GLU A 113 16.64 -23.78 12.94
C GLU A 113 18.07 -24.26 12.72
N ARG A 114 19.02 -23.37 12.43
CA ARG A 114 20.46 -23.71 12.41
C ARG A 114 20.98 -24.13 13.78
N GLU A 115 20.61 -23.40 14.84
CA GLU A 115 20.99 -23.74 16.21
C GLU A 115 20.40 -25.08 16.66
N LYS A 116 19.12 -25.34 16.31
CA LYS A 116 18.41 -26.58 16.65
C LYS A 116 18.97 -27.80 15.91
N THR A 117 19.29 -27.67 14.63
CA THR A 117 19.64 -28.81 13.76
C THR A 117 21.14 -29.00 13.58
N GLY A 118 21.95 -27.99 13.84
CA GLY A 118 23.39 -27.98 13.53
C GLY A 118 23.71 -27.92 12.03
N LEU A 119 22.72 -27.72 11.16
CA LEU A 119 22.89 -27.68 9.71
C LEU A 119 23.42 -26.31 9.26
N THR A 120 24.73 -26.23 9.00
CA THR A 120 25.42 -24.97 8.66
C THR A 120 25.00 -24.41 7.29
N SER A 121 24.56 -25.26 6.36
CA SER A 121 24.10 -24.86 5.02
C SER A 121 22.63 -24.46 4.98
N LEU A 122 21.88 -24.59 6.09
CA LEU A 122 20.47 -24.27 6.15
C LEU A 122 20.23 -22.78 5.87
N ARG A 123 19.30 -22.47 4.98
CA ARG A 123 18.77 -21.13 4.69
C ARG A 123 17.27 -21.16 4.65
N VAL A 124 16.65 -20.07 5.09
CA VAL A 124 15.20 -19.87 4.99
C VAL A 124 14.94 -18.75 4.01
N GLU A 125 14.25 -19.05 2.92
CA GLU A 125 14.07 -18.12 1.81
C GLU A 125 12.63 -18.11 1.29
N TYR A 126 12.31 -17.08 0.54
CA TYR A 126 11.06 -16.95 -0.19
C TYR A 126 11.34 -16.86 -1.69
N ASN A 127 10.54 -17.57 -2.47
CA ASN A 127 10.54 -17.47 -3.92
C ASN A 127 9.11 -17.24 -4.43
N ARG A 128 8.95 -16.34 -5.38
CA ARG A 128 7.63 -15.97 -5.93
C ARG A 128 6.85 -17.15 -6.53
N VAL A 129 7.56 -18.16 -7.06
CA VAL A 129 6.97 -19.35 -7.71
C VAL A 129 6.72 -20.47 -6.70
N HIS A 130 7.65 -20.64 -5.76
CA HIS A 130 7.66 -21.80 -4.86
C HIS A 130 7.24 -21.46 -3.42
N GLY A 131 6.95 -20.20 -3.10
CA GLY A 131 6.61 -19.77 -1.74
C GLY A 131 7.81 -19.77 -0.79
N PHE A 132 7.55 -20.01 0.48
CA PHE A 132 8.56 -20.10 1.53
C PHE A 132 9.17 -21.50 1.60
N TYR A 133 10.48 -21.60 1.83
CA TYR A 133 11.18 -22.88 1.96
C TYR A 133 12.44 -22.78 2.80
N ILE A 134 12.83 -23.91 3.35
CA ILE A 134 14.14 -24.13 3.98
C ILE A 134 15.00 -24.86 2.96
N GLU A 135 16.13 -24.28 2.58
CA GLU A 135 17.08 -24.89 1.64
C GLU A 135 18.29 -25.46 2.42
N VAL A 136 18.66 -26.70 2.13
CA VAL A 136 19.78 -27.40 2.73
C VAL A 136 20.62 -28.03 1.63
N SER A 137 21.95 -28.04 1.78
CA SER A 137 22.82 -28.74 0.84
C SER A 137 22.51 -30.24 0.79
N LYS A 138 22.67 -30.85 -0.38
CA LYS A 138 22.39 -32.30 -0.58
C LYS A 138 23.18 -33.19 0.38
N GLY A 139 24.41 -32.78 0.74
CA GLY A 139 25.25 -33.52 1.69
C GLY A 139 24.70 -33.53 3.11
N GLN A 140 23.89 -32.54 3.48
CA GLN A 140 23.25 -32.43 4.81
C GLN A 140 21.76 -32.81 4.79
N ALA A 141 21.18 -33.05 3.64
CA ALA A 141 19.74 -33.31 3.50
C ALA A 141 19.27 -34.61 4.20
N ALA A 142 20.14 -35.58 4.39
CA ALA A 142 19.85 -36.80 5.14
C ALA A 142 19.76 -36.57 6.66
N SER A 143 20.28 -35.46 7.16
CA SER A 143 20.32 -35.11 8.59
C SER A 143 19.20 -34.14 9.00
N VAL A 144 18.26 -33.82 8.10
CA VAL A 144 17.14 -32.95 8.45
C VAL A 144 16.17 -33.67 9.40
N PRO A 145 15.53 -32.96 10.34
CA PRO A 145 14.52 -33.51 11.22
C PRO A 145 13.31 -34.11 10.46
N VAL A 146 12.62 -35.06 11.08
CA VAL A 146 11.46 -35.76 10.48
C VAL A 146 10.30 -34.80 10.14
N GLU A 147 10.16 -33.71 10.88
CA GLU A 147 9.16 -32.68 10.64
C GLU A 147 9.39 -31.83 9.39
N TYR A 148 10.56 -31.96 8.72
CA TYR A 148 10.85 -31.27 7.48
C TYR A 148 10.25 -32.02 6.30
N HIS A 149 9.20 -31.48 5.71
CA HIS A 149 8.57 -32.06 4.53
C HIS A 149 9.27 -31.57 3.26
N ARG A 150 9.80 -32.50 2.47
CA ARG A 150 10.49 -32.17 1.22
C ARG A 150 9.52 -31.57 0.21
N ARG A 151 9.85 -30.40 -0.30
CA ARG A 151 9.12 -29.69 -1.38
C ARG A 151 9.75 -29.92 -2.75
N GLN A 152 11.08 -29.85 -2.84
CA GLN A 152 11.80 -29.91 -4.11
C GLN A 152 13.21 -30.42 -3.94
N THR A 153 13.67 -31.22 -4.91
CA THR A 153 15.06 -31.65 -5.03
C THR A 153 15.72 -30.93 -6.21
N LEU A 154 16.81 -30.22 -5.96
CA LEU A 154 17.62 -29.52 -6.94
C LEU A 154 18.96 -30.28 -7.18
N LYS A 155 19.80 -29.75 -8.06
CA LYS A 155 21.08 -30.40 -8.38
C LYS A 155 22.00 -30.52 -7.14
N ASN A 156 22.12 -29.46 -6.37
CA ASN A 156 23.06 -29.35 -5.25
C ASN A 156 22.41 -29.15 -3.88
N THR A 157 21.12 -28.87 -3.83
CA THR A 157 20.34 -28.58 -2.63
C THR A 157 19.00 -29.29 -2.64
N GLU A 158 18.39 -29.39 -1.47
CA GLU A 158 17.01 -29.83 -1.28
C GLU A 158 16.22 -28.77 -0.52
N ARG A 159 14.96 -28.61 -0.87
CA ARG A 159 14.04 -27.66 -0.27
C ARG A 159 12.99 -28.35 0.54
N PHE A 160 12.76 -27.84 1.73
CA PHE A 160 11.83 -28.37 2.71
C PHE A 160 10.87 -27.29 3.19
N ILE A 161 9.79 -27.73 3.83
CA ILE A 161 8.89 -26.86 4.59
C ILE A 161 8.60 -27.53 5.92
N THR A 162 8.53 -26.71 6.99
CA THR A 162 8.05 -27.14 8.30
C THR A 162 6.60 -26.73 8.50
N PRO A 163 5.85 -27.34 9.44
CA PRO A 163 4.49 -26.91 9.78
C PRO A 163 4.44 -25.44 10.20
N GLU A 164 5.44 -24.96 10.94
CA GLU A 164 5.54 -23.54 11.34
C GLU A 164 5.67 -22.62 10.13
N LEU A 165 6.59 -22.92 9.21
CA LEU A 165 6.80 -22.13 8.02
C LEU A 165 5.57 -22.18 7.08
N LYS A 166 4.87 -23.32 7.04
CA LYS A 166 3.61 -23.46 6.30
C LYS A 166 2.49 -22.59 6.88
N ASN A 167 2.33 -22.60 8.20
CA ASN A 167 1.36 -21.75 8.87
C ASN A 167 1.66 -20.26 8.61
N TYR A 168 2.94 -19.87 8.67
CA TYR A 168 3.34 -18.51 8.34
C TYR A 168 3.04 -18.15 6.87
N GLU A 169 3.33 -19.05 5.93
CA GLU A 169 3.00 -18.88 4.50
C GLU A 169 1.51 -18.60 4.31
N ASP A 170 0.64 -19.40 4.92
CA ASP A 170 -0.81 -19.28 4.81
C ASP A 170 -1.32 -17.95 5.41
N GLN A 171 -0.77 -17.54 6.54
CA GLN A 171 -1.09 -16.25 7.17
C GLN A 171 -0.61 -15.07 6.31
N ALA A 172 0.62 -15.12 5.78
CA ALA A 172 1.17 -14.06 4.95
C ALA A 172 0.38 -13.87 3.64
N LEU A 173 -0.02 -14.97 2.99
CA LEU A 173 -0.84 -14.94 1.79
C LEU A 173 -2.24 -14.37 2.08
N SER A 174 -2.89 -14.86 3.14
CA SER A 174 -4.22 -14.36 3.56
C SER A 174 -4.16 -12.86 3.91
N SER A 175 -3.13 -12.42 4.65
CA SER A 175 -2.96 -11.02 5.00
C SER A 175 -2.74 -10.12 3.79
N LYS A 176 -2.00 -10.60 2.79
CA LYS A 176 -1.80 -9.87 1.53
C LYS A 176 -3.10 -9.68 0.77
N GLU A 177 -3.90 -10.74 0.63
CA GLU A 177 -5.19 -10.68 -0.06
C GLU A 177 -6.19 -9.78 0.67
N ARG A 178 -6.26 -9.91 2.00
CA ARG A 178 -7.12 -9.06 2.85
C ARG A 178 -6.68 -7.60 2.80
N SER A 179 -5.38 -7.32 2.85
CA SER A 179 -4.85 -5.95 2.74
C SER A 179 -5.23 -5.32 1.41
N ALA A 180 -5.12 -6.05 0.29
CA ALA A 180 -5.49 -5.53 -1.03
C ALA A 180 -7.00 -5.28 -1.15
N ALA A 181 -7.83 -6.17 -0.59
CA ALA A 181 -9.28 -6.00 -0.58
C ALA A 181 -9.71 -4.80 0.28
N LEU A 182 -9.17 -4.68 1.48
CA LEU A 182 -9.45 -3.58 2.40
C LEU A 182 -8.98 -2.24 1.83
N GLU A 183 -7.78 -2.19 1.25
CA GLU A 183 -7.27 -0.97 0.63
C GLU A 183 -8.16 -0.51 -0.53
N LYS A 184 -8.68 -1.45 -1.31
CA LYS A 184 -9.65 -1.14 -2.35
C LYS A 184 -10.94 -0.56 -1.78
N GLU A 185 -11.48 -1.16 -0.73
CA GLU A 185 -12.70 -0.68 -0.06
C GLU A 185 -12.52 0.73 0.50
N LEU A 186 -11.40 0.99 1.17
CA LEU A 186 -11.06 2.31 1.71
C LEU A 186 -10.90 3.35 0.60
N TYR A 187 -10.27 2.98 -0.50
CA TYR A 187 -10.12 3.86 -1.66
C TYR A 187 -11.46 4.18 -2.32
N ASP A 188 -12.30 3.17 -2.54
CA ASP A 188 -13.64 3.35 -3.12
C ASP A 188 -14.51 4.24 -2.20
N GLY A 189 -14.40 4.06 -0.87
CA GLY A 189 -15.04 4.91 0.12
C GLY A 189 -14.56 6.36 0.08
N LEU A 190 -13.26 6.58 -0.07
CA LEU A 190 -12.68 7.91 -0.25
C LEU A 190 -13.22 8.58 -1.51
N VAL A 191 -13.23 7.88 -2.65
CA VAL A 191 -13.76 8.41 -3.91
C VAL A 191 -15.24 8.76 -3.78
N ALA A 192 -16.03 7.90 -3.13
CA ALA A 192 -17.44 8.14 -2.89
C ALA A 192 -17.69 9.38 -2.01
N SER A 193 -16.88 9.61 -0.96
CA SER A 193 -16.98 10.80 -0.13
C SER A 193 -16.69 12.09 -0.91
N LEU A 194 -15.75 12.03 -1.85
CA LEU A 194 -15.39 13.17 -2.71
C LEU A 194 -16.44 13.48 -3.77
N ALA A 195 -17.26 12.49 -4.17
CA ALA A 195 -18.29 12.68 -5.20
C ALA A 195 -19.31 13.79 -4.84
N GLY A 196 -19.60 13.96 -3.54
CA GLY A 196 -20.46 15.04 -3.06
C GLY A 196 -19.88 16.44 -3.26
N HIS A 197 -18.57 16.55 -3.42
CA HIS A 197 -17.84 17.82 -3.57
C HIS A 197 -17.50 18.16 -5.05
N VAL A 198 -17.83 17.30 -5.99
CA VAL A 198 -17.55 17.50 -7.43
C VAL A 198 -18.04 18.86 -7.93
N PRO A 199 -19.26 19.35 -7.58
CA PRO A 199 -19.72 20.66 -8.05
C PRO A 199 -18.83 21.83 -7.59
N ALA A 200 -18.08 21.68 -6.48
CA ALA A 200 -17.16 22.71 -6.01
C ALA A 200 -15.79 22.63 -6.70
N LEU A 201 -15.48 21.53 -7.37
CA LEU A 201 -14.24 21.31 -8.11
C LEU A 201 -14.36 21.66 -9.61
N MET A 202 -15.55 21.91 -10.08
CA MET A 202 -15.89 22.29 -11.47
C MET A 202 -16.22 23.77 -11.57
#